data_b65a28f945b3a8a6374c36239b26fa66
#
_entry.id   b65a28f945b3a8a6374c36239b26fa66
#
_cell.length_a   1.000
_cell.length_b   1.000
_cell.length_c   1.000
_cell.angle_alpha   90.00
_cell.angle_beta   90.00
_cell.angle_gamma   90.00
#
_symmetry.space_group_name_H-M   'P 1'
#
loop_
_entity.id
_entity.type
_entity.pdbx_description
1 polymer ?
#
loop_
_entity_poly.entity_id
_entity_poly.type
_entity_poly.pdbx_seq_one_letter_code
_entity_poly.pdbx_strand_id
1 'polypeptide(L)'
;MTLYGGTMLSNHYNAFTLGTGWNTRIGAISLDATRAHSKQDNGDVFDGQSYQIAYNKYLTQTLTRFGLAAYRYSSQDYRTFNDHVWANNKNNYRRDKNDVYDIADYYQNDFGRKNTFSANVSQSLPEGWGAVSLSALWRDYWGRSGTSKDYQISYSNTFQKINYTLSASQTYDEDHNEDKRFNLFISIPFDWGDGITTPRRHLNVSNSTTFDDDGFTSNNIGLTGTAGSRDQFNYGVSVSHQRHDSETTAGTNLTWCSLEWRVEFIQPAFRYLCDYAGSGT
;
A
#
# COMPACT_ATOMS: atom_id res chain seq x y z
N MET A 1 22.05 -11.18 18.55
CA MET A 1 22.26 -11.59 17.16
C MET A 1 21.22 -12.64 16.82
N THR A 2 20.50 -12.48 15.74
CA THR A 2 19.50 -13.43 15.25
C THR A 2 19.90 -13.82 13.85
N LEU A 3 19.93 -15.12 13.54
CA LEU A 3 20.09 -15.67 12.19
C LEU A 3 18.73 -16.25 11.77
N TYR A 4 18.31 -15.97 10.53
CA TYR A 4 17.07 -16.48 9.98
C TYR A 4 17.23 -16.83 8.49
N GLY A 5 16.40 -17.72 8.01
CA GLY A 5 16.35 -18.10 6.61
C GLY A 5 14.95 -18.48 6.21
N GLY A 6 14.66 -18.39 4.94
CA GLY A 6 13.38 -18.75 4.35
C GLY A 6 13.53 -19.24 2.94
N THR A 7 12.61 -20.09 2.53
CA THR A 7 12.51 -20.60 1.16
C THR A 7 11.12 -20.40 0.63
N MET A 8 11.00 -20.06 -0.64
CA MET A 8 9.76 -20.05 -1.39
C MET A 8 9.95 -20.98 -2.58
N LEU A 9 9.12 -21.99 -2.68
CA LEU A 9 9.23 -23.02 -3.71
C LEU A 9 7.92 -23.13 -4.50
N SER A 10 8.04 -23.06 -5.81
CA SER A 10 6.94 -23.23 -6.76
C SER A 10 7.48 -23.98 -7.99
N ASN A 11 6.60 -24.44 -8.87
CA ASN A 11 7.01 -25.15 -10.07
C ASN A 11 7.97 -24.39 -10.98
N HIS A 12 7.79 -23.06 -11.06
CA HIS A 12 8.56 -22.21 -11.95
C HIS A 12 9.25 -21.04 -11.23
N TYR A 13 9.15 -20.98 -9.88
CA TYR A 13 9.80 -19.97 -9.08
C TYR A 13 10.35 -20.55 -7.79
N ASN A 14 11.65 -20.33 -7.57
CA ASN A 14 12.31 -20.73 -6.34
C ASN A 14 13.11 -19.56 -5.78
N ALA A 15 12.96 -19.28 -4.50
CA ALA A 15 13.77 -18.27 -3.82
C ALA A 15 14.27 -18.80 -2.49
N PHE A 16 15.50 -18.40 -2.17
CA PHE A 16 16.15 -18.67 -0.88
C PHE A 16 16.66 -17.37 -0.31
N THR A 17 16.31 -17.11 0.95
CA THR A 17 16.74 -15.92 1.69
C THR A 17 17.50 -16.34 2.93
N LEU A 18 18.61 -15.70 3.18
CA LEU A 18 19.37 -15.78 4.43
C LEU A 18 19.56 -14.38 4.98
N GLY A 19 19.33 -14.20 6.27
CA GLY A 19 19.46 -12.92 6.92
C GLY A 19 20.01 -13.01 8.33
N THR A 20 20.54 -11.89 8.79
CA THR A 20 21.02 -11.74 10.14
C THR A 20 20.66 -10.37 10.69
N GLY A 21 20.36 -10.32 11.99
CA GLY A 21 20.00 -9.09 12.68
C GLY A 21 20.72 -8.93 14.00
N TRP A 22 21.11 -7.70 14.28
CA TRP A 22 21.74 -7.31 15.54
C TRP A 22 20.95 -6.18 16.18
N ASN A 23 20.60 -6.36 17.44
CA ASN A 23 20.07 -5.27 18.25
C ASN A 23 21.21 -4.74 19.14
N THR A 24 21.57 -3.49 18.92
CA THR A 24 22.68 -2.82 19.61
C THR A 24 22.17 -1.59 20.38
N ARG A 25 23.01 -1.02 21.23
CA ARG A 25 22.68 0.24 21.91
C ARG A 25 22.48 1.42 20.94
N ILE A 26 23.11 1.38 19.78
CA ILE A 26 22.99 2.42 18.76
C ILE A 26 21.81 2.21 17.82
N GLY A 27 21.17 1.03 17.82
CA GLY A 27 20.03 0.68 16.97
C GLY A 27 20.04 -0.78 16.55
N ALA A 28 19.02 -1.18 15.82
CA ALA A 28 18.90 -2.49 15.21
C ALA A 28 19.36 -2.42 13.74
N ILE A 29 20.23 -3.35 13.37
CA ILE A 29 20.75 -3.49 12.01
C ILE A 29 20.37 -4.87 11.50
N SER A 30 19.91 -4.98 10.26
CA SER A 30 19.74 -6.26 9.58
C SER A 30 20.44 -6.27 8.23
N LEU A 31 20.90 -7.46 7.85
CA LEU A 31 21.50 -7.76 6.55
C LEU A 31 20.79 -8.98 5.98
N ASP A 32 20.32 -8.88 4.74
CA ASP A 32 19.61 -9.93 4.04
C ASP A 32 20.22 -10.18 2.66
N ALA A 33 20.30 -11.44 2.27
CA ALA A 33 20.67 -11.86 0.94
C ALA A 33 19.62 -12.85 0.43
N THR A 34 19.12 -12.59 -0.77
CA THR A 34 18.12 -13.43 -1.43
C THR A 34 18.64 -13.85 -2.80
N ARG A 35 18.52 -15.11 -3.14
CA ARG A 35 18.67 -15.62 -4.50
C ARG A 35 17.33 -16.13 -4.99
N ALA A 36 16.96 -15.73 -6.22
CA ALA A 36 15.72 -16.15 -6.85
C ALA A 36 16.00 -16.74 -8.23
N HIS A 37 15.28 -17.81 -8.54
CA HIS A 37 15.23 -18.44 -9.86
C HIS A 37 13.79 -18.39 -10.35
N SER A 38 13.57 -17.79 -11.52
CA SER A 38 12.24 -17.62 -12.12
C SER A 38 12.28 -18.11 -13.56
N LYS A 39 11.41 -19.06 -13.88
CA LYS A 39 11.21 -19.54 -15.26
C LYS A 39 9.84 -19.06 -15.73
N GLN A 40 9.82 -18.31 -16.82
CA GLN A 40 8.59 -17.81 -17.41
C GLN A 40 7.97 -18.82 -18.40
N ASP A 41 6.68 -18.67 -18.67
CA ASP A 41 5.93 -19.53 -19.60
C ASP A 41 6.44 -19.44 -21.04
N ASN A 42 7.07 -18.34 -21.43
CA ASN A 42 7.74 -18.15 -22.73
C ASN A 42 9.09 -18.91 -22.84
N GLY A 43 9.56 -19.50 -21.74
CA GLY A 43 10.82 -20.23 -21.66
C GLY A 43 12.01 -19.44 -21.11
N ASP A 44 11.88 -18.14 -20.88
CA ASP A 44 12.94 -17.33 -20.33
C ASP A 44 13.23 -17.70 -18.86
N VAL A 45 14.50 -17.69 -18.53
CA VAL A 45 15.00 -18.05 -17.20
C VAL A 45 15.76 -16.86 -16.62
N PHE A 46 15.40 -16.45 -15.42
CA PHE A 46 16.01 -15.36 -14.68
C PHE A 46 16.59 -15.90 -13.37
N ASP A 47 17.90 -15.75 -13.21
CA ASP A 47 18.64 -16.09 -12.00
C ASP A 47 19.24 -14.83 -11.40
N GLY A 48 18.71 -14.38 -10.27
CA GLY A 48 19.10 -13.12 -9.70
C GLY A 48 19.33 -13.15 -8.20
N GLN A 49 19.99 -12.10 -7.72
CA GLN A 49 20.32 -11.91 -6.31
C GLN A 49 19.89 -10.54 -5.85
N SER A 50 19.47 -10.44 -4.59
CA SER A 50 19.13 -9.18 -3.94
C SER A 50 19.80 -9.13 -2.57
N TYR A 51 20.36 -7.98 -2.23
CA TYR A 51 21.01 -7.72 -0.97
C TYR A 51 20.32 -6.51 -0.32
N GLN A 52 20.03 -6.62 0.98
CA GLN A 52 19.39 -5.54 1.71
C GLN A 52 20.11 -5.29 3.03
N ILE A 53 20.29 -4.03 3.36
CA ILE A 53 20.68 -3.57 4.68
C ILE A 53 19.59 -2.66 5.23
N ALA A 54 19.18 -2.88 6.47
CA ALA A 54 18.24 -2.00 7.16
C ALA A 54 18.77 -1.60 8.53
N TYR A 55 18.44 -0.38 8.93
CA TYR A 55 18.75 0.18 10.23
C TYR A 55 17.51 0.83 10.84
N ASN A 56 17.26 0.52 12.12
CA ASN A 56 16.14 1.08 12.87
C ASN A 56 16.62 1.55 14.23
N LYS A 57 16.17 2.71 14.66
CA LYS A 57 16.43 3.26 15.98
C LYS A 57 15.19 3.93 16.54
N TYR A 58 14.89 3.63 17.78
CA TYR A 58 13.90 4.35 18.56
C TYR A 58 14.60 5.12 19.69
N LEU A 59 14.40 6.43 19.71
CA LEU A 59 14.89 7.32 20.75
C LEU A 59 13.77 7.54 21.77
N THR A 60 13.85 6.87 22.91
CA THR A 60 12.82 6.96 23.96
C THR A 60 12.71 8.33 24.60
N GLN A 61 13.80 9.09 24.66
CA GLN A 61 13.83 10.42 25.26
C GLN A 61 13.03 11.44 24.45
N THR A 62 13.08 11.35 23.15
CA THR A 62 12.41 12.27 22.22
C THR A 62 11.19 11.64 21.53
N LEU A 63 10.91 10.36 21.80
CA LEU A 63 9.87 9.57 21.13
C LEU A 63 10.01 9.57 19.60
N THR A 64 11.25 9.63 19.12
CA THR A 64 11.56 9.67 17.67
C THR A 64 11.91 8.28 17.19
N ARG A 65 11.29 7.86 16.08
CA ARG A 65 11.66 6.66 15.34
C ARG A 65 12.38 7.04 14.06
N PHE A 66 13.55 6.47 13.90
CA PHE A 66 14.29 6.50 12.65
C PHE A 66 14.21 5.10 12.05
N GLY A 67 13.58 4.98 10.91
CA GLY A 67 13.70 3.85 10.01
C GLY A 67 14.63 4.30 8.89
N LEU A 68 15.93 4.32 9.14
CA LEU A 68 16.89 4.60 8.11
C LEU A 68 17.13 3.35 7.31
N ALA A 69 16.70 3.44 6.10
CA ALA A 69 17.13 2.74 4.93
C ALA A 69 17.06 1.21 4.99
N ALA A 70 16.07 0.72 4.30
CA ALA A 70 16.42 -0.46 3.53
C ALA A 70 17.14 0.03 2.27
N TYR A 71 18.46 -0.04 2.23
CA TYR A 71 19.18 -0.03 0.97
C TYR A 71 19.11 -1.45 0.42
N ARG A 72 18.51 -1.60 -0.75
CA ARG A 72 18.43 -2.86 -1.47
C ARG A 72 19.12 -2.70 -2.81
N TYR A 73 20.05 -3.58 -3.09
CA TYR A 73 20.62 -3.80 -4.40
C TYR A 73 20.06 -5.11 -4.96
N SER A 74 19.65 -5.10 -6.22
CA SER A 74 19.19 -6.30 -6.92
C SER A 74 19.93 -6.41 -8.25
N SER A 75 20.37 -7.62 -8.60
CA SER A 75 20.94 -7.89 -9.93
C SER A 75 19.88 -7.73 -11.03
N GLN A 76 20.30 -7.56 -12.26
CA GLN A 76 19.41 -7.32 -13.41
C GLN A 76 18.38 -8.45 -13.59
N ASP A 77 18.78 -9.69 -13.34
CA ASP A 77 17.93 -10.86 -13.51
C ASP A 77 17.18 -11.24 -12.23
N TYR A 78 17.25 -10.42 -11.19
CA TYR A 78 16.48 -10.66 -9.99
C TYR A 78 15.00 -10.36 -10.23
N ARG A 79 14.17 -11.36 -9.96
CA ARG A 79 12.70 -11.25 -10.00
C ARG A 79 12.13 -11.61 -8.64
N THR A 80 11.19 -10.82 -8.17
CA THR A 80 10.37 -11.19 -7.00
C THR A 80 9.30 -12.20 -7.42
N PHE A 81 8.67 -12.85 -6.46
CA PHE A 81 7.54 -13.73 -6.75
C PHE A 81 6.39 -12.98 -7.44
N ASN A 82 6.13 -11.76 -7.05
CA ASN A 82 5.12 -10.93 -7.70
C ASN A 82 5.48 -10.66 -9.17
N ASP A 83 6.74 -10.30 -9.46
CA ASP A 83 7.19 -10.09 -10.83
C ASP A 83 7.01 -11.36 -11.68
N HIS A 84 7.32 -12.54 -11.09
CA HIS A 84 7.10 -13.83 -11.75
C HIS A 84 5.62 -14.10 -12.04
N VAL A 85 4.73 -13.89 -11.06
CA VAL A 85 3.28 -14.09 -11.23
C VAL A 85 2.71 -13.13 -12.27
N TRP A 86 3.13 -11.88 -12.24
CA TRP A 86 2.69 -10.88 -13.22
C TRP A 86 3.13 -11.22 -14.64
N ALA A 87 4.38 -11.62 -14.82
CA ALA A 87 4.91 -12.00 -16.13
C ALA A 87 4.22 -13.24 -16.73
N ASN A 88 3.75 -14.16 -15.88
CA ASN A 88 3.08 -15.40 -16.31
C ASN A 88 1.54 -15.29 -16.32
N ASN A 89 0.97 -14.14 -15.97
CA ASN A 89 -0.47 -13.98 -15.94
C ASN A 89 -1.02 -13.70 -17.34
N LYS A 90 -1.61 -14.70 -17.97
CA LYS A 90 -2.22 -14.64 -19.31
C LYS A 90 -3.35 -13.60 -19.45
N ASN A 91 -3.92 -13.12 -18.34
CA ASN A 91 -4.97 -12.09 -18.35
C ASN A 91 -4.40 -10.67 -18.51
N ASN A 92 -3.08 -10.50 -18.45
CA ASN A 92 -2.41 -9.22 -18.68
C ASN A 92 -2.31 -8.85 -20.17
N TYR A 93 -2.72 -9.73 -21.07
CA TYR A 93 -2.86 -9.43 -22.50
C TYR A 93 -4.14 -8.65 -22.75
N ARG A 94 -4.05 -7.34 -22.87
CA ARG A 94 -5.17 -6.52 -23.33
C ARG A 94 -5.28 -6.65 -24.85
N ARG A 95 -6.24 -7.43 -25.30
CA ARG A 95 -6.58 -7.57 -26.71
C ARG A 95 -7.38 -6.35 -27.16
N ASP A 96 -6.75 -5.33 -27.66
CA ASP A 96 -7.43 -4.33 -28.47
C ASP A 96 -7.51 -4.82 -29.93
N LYS A 97 -8.59 -4.51 -30.66
CA LYS A 97 -8.90 -5.14 -31.94
C LYS A 97 -7.89 -4.89 -33.05
N ASN A 98 -6.95 -3.97 -32.89
CA ASN A 98 -5.98 -3.59 -33.91
C ASN A 98 -4.51 -3.61 -33.50
N ASP A 99 -4.19 -3.66 -32.19
CA ASP A 99 -2.81 -3.76 -31.72
C ASP A 99 -2.75 -4.64 -30.48
N VAL A 100 -1.98 -5.71 -30.58
CA VAL A 100 -1.63 -6.54 -29.42
C VAL A 100 -0.51 -5.80 -28.70
N TYR A 101 -0.86 -4.88 -27.83
CA TYR A 101 0.10 -4.39 -26.83
C TYR A 101 0.30 -5.52 -25.82
N ASP A 102 1.42 -6.19 -25.95
CA ASP A 102 1.86 -7.18 -24.99
C ASP A 102 2.26 -6.43 -23.71
N ILE A 103 1.33 -6.38 -22.73
CA ILE A 103 1.64 -5.81 -21.41
C ILE A 103 2.76 -6.62 -20.78
N ALA A 104 2.92 -7.90 -21.14
CA ALA A 104 4.05 -8.70 -20.74
C ALA A 104 5.36 -8.18 -21.34
N ASP A 105 5.38 -7.69 -22.58
CA ASP A 105 6.55 -7.02 -23.16
C ASP A 105 6.88 -5.70 -22.42
N TYR A 106 5.87 -4.95 -22.00
CA TYR A 106 6.09 -3.77 -21.16
C TYR A 106 6.70 -4.14 -19.82
N TYR A 107 6.26 -5.26 -19.20
CA TYR A 107 6.82 -5.75 -17.94
C TYR A 107 8.03 -6.67 -18.11
N GLN A 108 8.22 -7.33 -19.24
CA GLN A 108 9.45 -8.07 -19.58
C GLN A 108 10.63 -7.14 -19.82
N ASN A 109 10.37 -6.00 -20.45
CA ASN A 109 11.31 -4.90 -20.58
C ASN A 109 11.30 -3.98 -19.35
N ASP A 110 10.41 -4.23 -18.38
CA ASP A 110 10.39 -3.44 -17.15
C ASP A 110 11.61 -3.85 -16.32
N PHE A 111 12.55 -3.04 -16.48
CA PHE A 111 13.85 -2.96 -15.93
C PHE A 111 13.79 -3.25 -14.43
N GLY A 112 14.24 -4.41 -14.03
CA GLY A 112 14.28 -4.82 -12.64
C GLY A 112 14.86 -3.71 -11.78
N ARG A 113 14.32 -3.51 -10.60
CA ARG A 113 14.83 -2.51 -9.64
C ARG A 113 16.30 -2.80 -9.34
N LYS A 114 17.16 -1.82 -9.59
CA LYS A 114 18.60 -1.92 -9.34
C LYS A 114 18.90 -1.56 -7.89
N ASN A 115 18.60 -0.32 -7.54
CA ASN A 115 18.79 0.20 -6.19
C ASN A 115 17.46 0.70 -5.64
N THR A 116 17.24 0.48 -4.37
CA THR A 116 16.14 1.12 -3.64
C THR A 116 16.68 1.63 -2.32
N PHE A 117 16.53 2.91 -2.08
CA PHE A 117 16.83 3.51 -0.79
C PHE A 117 15.56 4.08 -0.20
N SER A 118 15.26 3.71 1.04
CA SER A 118 14.12 4.27 1.78
C SER A 118 14.58 4.82 3.12
N ALA A 119 14.04 5.95 3.49
CA ALA A 119 14.24 6.54 4.80
C ALA A 119 12.90 7.02 5.34
N ASN A 120 12.66 6.79 6.63
CA ASN A 120 11.49 7.32 7.32
C ASN A 120 11.88 7.80 8.72
N VAL A 121 11.29 8.90 9.11
CA VAL A 121 11.42 9.46 10.45
C VAL A 121 10.02 9.77 10.96
N SER A 122 9.68 9.30 12.15
CA SER A 122 8.45 9.70 12.81
C SER A 122 8.73 10.24 14.20
N GLN A 123 8.12 11.37 14.50
CA GLN A 123 8.25 12.09 15.75
C GLN A 123 6.89 12.21 16.41
N SER A 124 6.73 11.60 17.58
CA SER A 124 5.61 11.93 18.45
C SER A 124 5.88 13.28 19.12
N LEU A 125 4.93 14.17 18.98
CA LEU A 125 5.01 15.50 19.62
C LEU A 125 4.55 15.42 21.08
N PRO A 126 4.77 16.47 21.89
CA PRO A 126 4.26 16.50 23.25
C PRO A 126 2.76 16.19 23.34
N GLU A 127 2.31 15.83 24.53
CA GLU A 127 0.92 15.41 24.75
C GLU A 127 -0.10 16.37 24.13
N GLY A 128 -1.02 15.82 23.34
CA GLY A 128 -2.07 16.54 22.62
C GLY A 128 -1.68 17.14 21.27
N TRP A 129 -0.38 17.10 20.89
CA TRP A 129 0.11 17.70 19.64
C TRP A 129 0.26 16.69 18.49
N GLY A 130 -0.03 15.38 18.73
CA GLY A 130 -0.02 14.37 17.68
C GLY A 130 1.38 13.91 17.25
N ALA A 131 1.53 13.59 15.98
CA ALA A 131 2.78 13.07 15.42
C ALA A 131 3.03 13.60 14.01
N VAL A 132 4.31 13.80 13.69
CA VAL A 132 4.80 14.13 12.35
C VAL A 132 5.60 12.95 11.82
N SER A 133 5.43 12.60 10.54
CA SER A 133 6.28 11.65 9.85
C SER A 133 6.78 12.20 8.52
N LEU A 134 8.01 11.81 8.20
CA LEU A 134 8.69 12.12 6.96
C LEU A 134 9.13 10.81 6.34
N SER A 135 8.92 10.61 5.05
CA SER A 135 9.46 9.48 4.30
C SER A 135 10.06 9.93 2.98
N ALA A 136 11.11 9.23 2.58
CA ALA A 136 11.76 9.41 1.29
C ALA A 136 12.08 8.04 0.71
N LEU A 137 11.90 7.90 -0.59
CA LEU A 137 12.16 6.69 -1.32
C LEU A 137 12.81 7.05 -2.66
N TRP A 138 13.96 6.44 -2.96
CA TRP A 138 14.65 6.56 -4.24
C TRP A 138 14.81 5.19 -4.88
N ARG A 139 14.55 5.11 -6.18
CA ARG A 139 14.63 3.86 -6.94
C ARG A 139 15.35 4.10 -8.25
N ASP A 140 16.37 3.29 -8.49
CA ASP A 140 17.02 3.17 -9.79
C ASP A 140 16.61 1.84 -10.42
N TYR A 141 16.61 1.81 -11.74
CA TYR A 141 16.23 0.64 -12.53
C TYR A 141 17.35 0.21 -13.45
N TRP A 142 17.38 -1.07 -13.78
CA TRP A 142 18.24 -1.58 -14.83
C TRP A 142 17.68 -1.18 -16.19
N GLY A 143 18.54 -0.76 -17.13
CA GLY A 143 18.14 -0.45 -18.51
C GLY A 143 17.43 0.89 -18.72
N ARG A 144 17.09 1.62 -17.66
CA ARG A 144 16.60 3.00 -17.74
C ARG A 144 17.59 3.95 -17.10
N SER A 145 17.72 5.13 -17.73
CA SER A 145 18.43 6.25 -17.13
C SER A 145 17.42 7.08 -16.31
N GLY A 146 17.80 7.46 -15.11
CA GLY A 146 16.96 8.26 -14.22
C GLY A 146 16.70 7.55 -12.90
N THR A 147 16.24 8.32 -11.94
CA THR A 147 15.93 7.88 -10.58
C THR A 147 14.53 8.35 -10.24
N SER A 148 13.65 7.43 -9.91
CA SER A 148 12.35 7.80 -9.34
C SER A 148 12.52 8.18 -7.87
N LYS A 149 11.85 9.25 -7.44
CA LYS A 149 11.94 9.80 -6.08
C LYS A 149 10.57 10.11 -5.54
N ASP A 150 10.29 9.61 -4.34
CA ASP A 150 9.06 9.88 -3.62
C ASP A 150 9.39 10.53 -2.28
N TYR A 151 8.77 11.64 -1.99
CA TYR A 151 8.85 12.34 -0.71
C TYR A 151 7.46 12.49 -0.12
N GLN A 152 7.34 12.26 1.16
CA GLN A 152 6.06 12.46 1.85
C GLN A 152 6.30 13.04 3.24
N ILE A 153 5.48 14.00 3.60
CA ILE A 153 5.32 14.49 4.96
C ILE A 153 3.88 14.25 5.39
N SER A 154 3.69 13.83 6.62
CA SER A 154 2.35 13.74 7.20
C SER A 154 2.34 14.19 8.65
N TYR A 155 1.23 14.79 9.04
CA TYR A 155 0.90 15.16 10.41
C TYR A 155 -0.42 14.50 10.78
N SER A 156 -0.46 13.82 11.91
CA SER A 156 -1.68 13.19 12.44
C SER A 156 -1.90 13.59 13.89
N ASN A 157 -3.14 13.83 14.24
CA ASN A 157 -3.52 14.09 15.62
C ASN A 157 -4.95 13.62 15.88
N THR A 158 -5.29 13.49 17.16
CA THR A 158 -6.64 13.23 17.64
C THR A 158 -7.06 14.35 18.59
N PHE A 159 -8.05 15.12 18.19
CA PHE A 159 -8.64 16.16 19.04
C PHE A 159 -10.05 15.75 19.46
N GLN A 160 -10.28 15.57 20.75
CA GLN A 160 -11.52 15.13 21.40
C GLN A 160 -12.03 13.78 20.86
N LYS A 161 -12.03 13.24 19.94
CA LYS A 161 -12.38 11.98 19.26
C LYS A 161 -12.23 12.10 17.74
N ILE A 162 -11.95 13.29 17.23
CA ILE A 162 -11.77 13.51 15.80
C ILE A 162 -10.31 13.17 15.46
N ASN A 163 -10.11 12.15 14.65
CA ASN A 163 -8.81 11.84 14.09
C ASN A 163 -8.66 12.61 12.79
N TYR A 164 -7.55 13.28 12.61
CA TYR A 164 -7.23 13.94 11.34
C TYR A 164 -5.78 13.70 10.94
N THR A 165 -5.58 13.60 9.65
CA THR A 165 -4.26 13.45 9.03
C THR A 165 -4.17 14.40 7.86
N LEU A 166 -3.12 15.20 7.84
CA LEU A 166 -2.69 16.01 6.72
C LEU A 166 -1.48 15.35 6.12
N SER A 167 -1.45 15.15 4.81
CA SER A 167 -0.25 14.66 4.13
C SER A 167 -0.01 15.41 2.84
N ALA A 168 1.28 15.64 2.56
CA ALA A 168 1.73 16.17 1.29
C ALA A 168 2.78 15.21 0.73
N SER A 169 2.70 14.90 -0.55
CA SER A 169 3.65 14.06 -1.25
C SER A 169 4.08 14.71 -2.55
N GLN A 170 5.31 14.42 -2.93
CA GLN A 170 5.92 14.85 -4.18
C GLN A 170 6.67 13.68 -4.77
N THR A 171 6.29 13.30 -5.99
CA THR A 171 6.86 12.17 -6.72
C THR A 171 7.53 12.69 -7.98
N TYR A 172 8.73 12.21 -8.26
CA TYR A 172 9.42 12.38 -9.53
C TYR A 172 9.57 11.00 -10.17
N ASP A 173 9.14 10.88 -11.42
CA ASP A 173 9.41 9.70 -12.22
C ASP A 173 10.86 9.72 -12.78
N GLU A 174 11.23 8.69 -13.55
CA GLU A 174 12.56 8.58 -14.16
C GLU A 174 12.83 9.66 -15.21
N ASP A 175 11.79 10.23 -15.81
CA ASP A 175 11.84 11.31 -16.81
C ASP A 175 11.78 12.69 -16.18
N HIS A 176 11.83 12.77 -14.84
CA HIS A 176 11.75 13.99 -14.03
C HIS A 176 10.39 14.70 -14.09
N ASN A 177 9.31 14.01 -14.52
CA ASN A 177 7.98 14.54 -14.36
C ASN A 177 7.64 14.57 -12.87
N GLU A 178 7.02 15.65 -12.46
CA GLU A 178 6.67 15.94 -11.07
C GLU A 178 5.16 15.75 -10.86
N ASP A 179 4.79 15.08 -9.78
CA ASP A 179 3.40 14.96 -9.31
C ASP A 179 3.37 15.34 -7.82
N LYS A 180 2.60 16.35 -7.48
CA LYS A 180 2.37 16.80 -6.10
C LYS A 180 0.95 16.48 -5.69
N ARG A 181 0.83 15.95 -4.49
CA ARG A 181 -0.48 15.64 -3.89
C ARG A 181 -0.55 16.13 -2.47
N PHE A 182 -1.69 16.69 -2.15
CA PHE A 182 -2.08 17.02 -0.79
C PHE A 182 -3.34 16.24 -0.42
N ASN A 183 -3.33 15.58 0.74
CA ASN A 183 -4.48 14.83 1.23
C ASN A 183 -4.85 15.28 2.64
N LEU A 184 -6.13 15.51 2.84
CA LEU A 184 -6.77 15.73 4.14
C LEU A 184 -7.69 14.55 4.44
N PHE A 185 -7.37 13.82 5.50
CA PHE A 185 -8.21 12.75 6.03
C PHE A 185 -8.77 13.15 7.39
N ILE A 186 -10.08 12.99 7.58
CA ILE A 186 -10.78 13.21 8.86
C ILE A 186 -11.61 11.97 9.16
N SER A 187 -11.59 11.52 10.40
CA SER A 187 -12.38 10.38 10.87
C SER A 187 -12.95 10.67 12.25
N ILE A 188 -14.25 10.46 12.39
CA ILE A 188 -15.01 10.74 13.62
C ILE A 188 -15.68 9.43 14.05
N PRO A 189 -15.15 8.78 15.11
CA PRO A 189 -15.82 7.63 15.69
C PRO A 189 -16.99 8.06 16.60
N PHE A 190 -18.10 7.38 16.44
CA PHE A 190 -19.28 7.48 17.30
C PHE A 190 -19.52 6.13 17.96
N ASP A 191 -19.24 6.06 19.26
CA ASP A 191 -19.43 4.86 20.06
C ASP A 191 -20.57 5.07 21.04
N TRP A 192 -21.49 4.12 21.10
CA TRP A 192 -22.56 4.11 22.08
C TRP A 192 -22.87 2.70 22.57
N GLY A 193 -23.48 2.63 23.73
CA GLY A 193 -23.70 1.38 24.45
C GLY A 193 -22.61 1.13 25.50
N ASP A 194 -23.00 0.56 26.62
CA ASP A 194 -22.09 0.28 27.75
C ASP A 194 -21.37 -1.08 27.64
N GLY A 195 -21.84 -1.95 26.76
CA GLY A 195 -21.34 -3.31 26.60
C GLY A 195 -21.76 -4.27 27.72
N ILE A 196 -22.54 -3.79 28.69
CA ILE A 196 -23.03 -4.55 29.84
C ILE A 196 -24.55 -4.74 29.72
N THR A 197 -25.28 -3.64 29.66
CA THR A 197 -26.76 -3.64 29.54
C THR A 197 -27.21 -3.45 28.11
N THR A 198 -26.43 -2.71 27.31
CA THR A 198 -26.69 -2.46 25.90
C THR A 198 -25.47 -2.89 25.04
N PRO A 199 -25.68 -3.54 23.88
CA PRO A 199 -24.59 -3.87 22.96
C PRO A 199 -23.82 -2.62 22.58
N ARG A 200 -22.47 -2.71 22.63
CA ARG A 200 -21.62 -1.66 22.04
C ARG A 200 -21.87 -1.59 20.55
N ARG A 201 -21.99 -0.39 20.05
CA ARG A 201 -22.09 -0.12 18.62
C ARG A 201 -21.04 0.89 18.23
N HIS A 202 -20.40 0.62 17.12
CA HIS A 202 -19.41 1.50 16.54
C HIS A 202 -19.93 2.06 15.23
N LEU A 203 -19.82 3.35 15.07
CA LEU A 203 -20.05 4.04 13.82
C LEU A 203 -18.87 4.96 13.58
N ASN A 204 -18.29 4.90 12.42
CA ASN A 204 -17.21 5.79 12.02
C ASN A 204 -17.60 6.54 10.75
N VAL A 205 -17.51 7.84 10.78
CA VAL A 205 -17.66 8.70 9.60
C VAL A 205 -16.27 9.19 9.21
N SER A 206 -15.89 8.98 7.96
CA SER A 206 -14.60 9.42 7.43
C SER A 206 -14.76 10.25 6.17
N ASN A 207 -13.86 11.17 5.97
CA ASN A 207 -13.70 11.95 4.75
C ASN A 207 -12.23 11.95 4.34
N SER A 208 -11.96 11.71 3.07
CA SER A 208 -10.66 11.87 2.46
C SER A 208 -10.78 12.77 1.25
N THR A 209 -10.05 13.88 1.25
CA THR A 209 -10.02 14.84 0.14
C THR A 209 -8.59 14.96 -0.36
N THR A 210 -8.41 14.78 -1.68
CA THR A 210 -7.12 14.85 -2.35
C THR A 210 -7.10 16.02 -3.33
N PHE A 211 -5.97 16.70 -3.35
CA PHE A 211 -5.65 17.79 -4.27
C PHE A 211 -4.33 17.48 -4.98
N ASP A 212 -4.19 17.90 -6.21
CA ASP A 212 -2.95 17.91 -6.98
C ASP A 212 -2.56 19.34 -7.40
N ASP A 213 -1.57 19.50 -8.27
CA ASP A 213 -1.14 20.80 -8.78
C ASP A 213 -2.24 21.58 -9.52
N ASP A 214 -3.21 20.87 -10.10
CA ASP A 214 -4.37 21.45 -10.80
C ASP A 214 -5.58 21.70 -9.86
N GLY A 215 -5.45 21.45 -8.58
CA GLY A 215 -6.46 21.67 -7.56
C GLY A 215 -7.14 20.40 -7.07
N PHE A 216 -8.46 20.44 -6.87
CA PHE A 216 -9.23 19.31 -6.35
C PHE A 216 -9.16 18.09 -7.28
N THR A 217 -8.79 16.92 -6.73
CA THR A 217 -8.71 15.66 -7.48
C THR A 217 -9.86 14.73 -7.13
N SER A 218 -10.05 14.46 -5.86
CA SER A 218 -11.08 13.53 -5.40
C SER A 218 -11.54 13.80 -3.96
N ASN A 219 -12.77 13.41 -3.69
CA ASN A 219 -13.30 13.35 -2.33
C ASN A 219 -13.99 12.00 -2.13
N ASN A 220 -13.72 11.39 -0.98
CA ASN A 220 -14.37 10.16 -0.56
C ASN A 220 -14.93 10.34 0.84
N ILE A 221 -16.24 10.14 0.97
CA ILE A 221 -16.95 10.14 2.25
C ILE A 221 -17.36 8.71 2.54
N GLY A 222 -16.98 8.20 3.71
CA GLY A 222 -17.30 6.85 4.16
C GLY A 222 -18.02 6.87 5.49
N LEU A 223 -18.95 5.95 5.64
CA LEU A 223 -19.62 5.63 6.88
C LEU A 223 -19.53 4.13 7.07
N THR A 224 -18.90 3.69 8.18
CA THR A 224 -18.76 2.28 8.52
C THR A 224 -19.23 2.04 9.94
N GLY A 225 -19.80 0.88 10.19
CA GLY A 225 -20.26 0.57 11.53
C GLY A 225 -20.52 -0.90 11.76
N THR A 226 -20.78 -1.21 13.03
CA THR A 226 -21.14 -2.55 13.48
C THR A 226 -22.51 -2.54 14.17
N ALA A 227 -23.24 -3.63 14.03
CA ALA A 227 -24.53 -3.81 14.68
C ALA A 227 -24.71 -5.27 15.11
N GLY A 228 -25.65 -5.51 16.01
CA GLY A 228 -25.95 -6.83 16.55
C GLY A 228 -25.36 -7.06 17.94
N SER A 229 -25.77 -8.15 18.58
CA SER A 229 -25.42 -8.47 19.98
C SER A 229 -23.94 -8.86 20.19
N ARG A 230 -23.22 -9.16 19.11
CA ARG A 230 -21.80 -9.57 19.11
C ARG A 230 -21.05 -9.00 17.92
N ASP A 231 -21.41 -7.78 17.47
CA ASP A 231 -20.84 -7.14 16.27
C ASP A 231 -20.91 -8.04 15.01
N GLN A 232 -22.00 -8.81 14.91
CA GLN A 232 -22.19 -9.81 13.87
C GLN A 232 -22.47 -9.21 12.51
N PHE A 233 -22.86 -7.95 12.48
CA PHE A 233 -23.22 -7.24 11.27
C PHE A 233 -22.32 -6.04 11.08
N ASN A 234 -21.53 -6.03 10.01
CA ASN A 234 -20.75 -4.89 9.60
C ASN A 234 -21.41 -4.25 8.39
N TYR A 235 -21.52 -2.94 8.40
CA TYR A 235 -22.05 -2.18 7.28
C TYR A 235 -21.14 -1.03 6.90
N GLY A 236 -21.13 -0.70 5.63
CA GLY A 236 -20.39 0.44 5.11
C GLY A 236 -21.14 1.06 3.93
N VAL A 237 -21.09 2.38 3.88
CA VAL A 237 -21.55 3.18 2.76
C VAL A 237 -20.42 4.14 2.41
N SER A 238 -20.11 4.26 1.14
CA SER A 238 -19.12 5.25 0.68
C SER A 238 -19.62 5.96 -0.57
N VAL A 239 -19.27 7.23 -0.67
CA VAL A 239 -19.49 8.06 -1.85
C VAL A 239 -18.16 8.66 -2.25
N SER A 240 -17.76 8.44 -3.50
CA SER A 240 -16.54 8.99 -4.08
C SER A 240 -16.88 9.88 -5.25
N HIS A 241 -16.24 11.03 -5.30
CA HIS A 241 -16.33 11.99 -6.40
C HIS A 241 -14.93 12.30 -6.91
N GLN A 242 -14.74 12.27 -8.25
CA GLN A 242 -13.46 12.54 -8.91
C GLN A 242 -13.61 13.65 -9.94
N ARG A 243 -12.60 14.52 -10.09
CA ARG A 243 -12.62 15.66 -11.01
C ARG A 243 -12.69 15.22 -12.49
N HIS A 244 -11.95 14.18 -12.87
CA HIS A 244 -11.73 13.83 -14.28
C HIS A 244 -12.88 13.05 -14.92
N ASP A 245 -13.66 12.31 -14.16
CA ASP A 245 -14.69 11.45 -14.72
C ASP A 245 -16.10 11.98 -14.53
N SER A 246 -16.31 13.08 -13.84
CA SER A 246 -17.64 13.58 -13.44
C SER A 246 -18.51 12.48 -12.78
N GLU A 247 -17.91 11.34 -12.50
CA GLU A 247 -18.59 10.17 -11.96
C GLU A 247 -18.60 10.25 -10.44
N THR A 248 -19.79 10.17 -9.89
CA THR A 248 -19.98 9.93 -8.46
C THR A 248 -20.30 8.46 -8.29
N THR A 249 -19.40 7.72 -7.67
CA THR A 249 -19.61 6.33 -7.32
C THR A 249 -20.11 6.23 -5.90
N ALA A 250 -21.18 5.48 -5.67
CA ALA A 250 -21.65 5.13 -4.34
C ALA A 250 -21.54 3.63 -4.14
N GLY A 251 -20.88 3.21 -3.08
CA GLY A 251 -20.68 1.81 -2.71
C GLY A 251 -21.32 1.49 -1.37
N THR A 252 -21.95 0.34 -1.25
CA THR A 252 -22.43 -0.19 0.02
C THR A 252 -21.86 -1.58 0.24
N ASN A 253 -21.34 -1.84 1.44
CA ASN A 253 -20.94 -3.20 1.83
C ASN A 253 -21.74 -3.59 3.05
N LEU A 254 -22.25 -4.81 3.01
CA LEU A 254 -22.94 -5.44 4.12
C LEU A 254 -22.30 -6.80 4.34
N THR A 255 -21.68 -6.99 5.50
CA THR A 255 -21.09 -8.27 5.87
C THR A 255 -21.79 -8.79 7.11
N TRP A 256 -22.45 -9.92 7.00
CA TRP A 256 -22.93 -10.68 8.14
C TRP A 256 -21.99 -11.88 8.31
N CYS A 257 -21.79 -12.39 9.50
CA CYS A 257 -20.89 -13.53 9.82
C CYS A 257 -20.94 -14.76 8.87
N SER A 258 -21.83 -14.77 7.91
CA SER A 258 -21.99 -15.83 6.89
C SER A 258 -22.28 -15.32 5.48
N LEU A 259 -22.40 -14.00 5.24
CA LEU A 259 -22.76 -13.47 3.91
C LEU A 259 -22.14 -12.10 3.68
N GLU A 260 -21.39 -11.94 2.61
CA GLU A 260 -20.85 -10.66 2.17
C GLU A 260 -21.65 -10.18 0.94
N TRP A 261 -22.17 -8.95 1.00
CA TRP A 261 -22.85 -8.29 -0.10
C TRP A 261 -22.13 -6.99 -0.45
N ARG A 262 -21.77 -6.82 -1.70
CA ARG A 262 -21.21 -5.58 -2.22
C ARG A 262 -22.10 -5.06 -3.33
N VAL A 263 -22.57 -3.82 -3.24
CA VAL A 263 -23.34 -3.13 -4.27
C VAL A 263 -22.59 -1.85 -4.63
N GLU A 264 -22.22 -1.70 -5.89
CA GLU A 264 -21.61 -0.49 -6.42
C GLU A 264 -22.58 0.20 -7.39
N PHE A 265 -22.76 1.50 -7.22
CA PHE A 265 -23.57 2.33 -8.10
C PHE A 265 -22.67 3.31 -8.84
N ILE A 266 -22.65 3.26 -10.16
CA ILE A 266 -21.93 4.17 -11.04
C ILE A 266 -22.93 4.99 -11.82
N GLN A 267 -22.93 6.31 -11.68
CA GLN A 267 -23.67 7.21 -12.56
C GLN A 267 -22.78 7.68 -13.73
N PRO A 268 -23.25 7.75 -14.99
CA PRO A 268 -24.62 7.99 -15.42
C PRO A 268 -25.43 6.76 -15.86
N ALA A 269 -24.91 5.56 -15.74
CA ALA A 269 -25.70 4.36 -16.01
C ALA A 269 -25.77 3.49 -14.76
N PHE A 270 -26.98 3.28 -14.27
CA PHE A 270 -27.20 2.30 -13.19
C PHE A 270 -26.80 0.90 -13.70
N ARG A 271 -25.62 0.44 -13.30
CA ARG A 271 -25.23 -0.97 -13.41
C ARG A 271 -25.28 -1.58 -12.02
N TYR A 272 -26.17 -2.53 -11.83
CA TYR A 272 -26.16 -3.38 -10.66
C TYR A 272 -25.15 -4.51 -10.90
N LEU A 273 -24.02 -4.47 -10.24
CA LEU A 273 -23.12 -5.63 -10.13
C LEU A 273 -23.36 -6.21 -8.72
N CYS A 274 -24.08 -7.32 -8.67
CA CYS A 274 -24.14 -8.13 -7.46
C CYS A 274 -23.14 -9.26 -7.62
N ASP A 275 -21.97 -9.18 -6.99
CA ASP A 275 -21.06 -10.31 -6.89
C ASP A 275 -21.46 -11.15 -5.68
N TYR A 276 -21.92 -12.36 -5.94
CA TYR A 276 -22.20 -13.36 -4.92
C TYR A 276 -20.93 -14.17 -4.67
N ALA A 277 -20.21 -13.86 -3.59
CA ALA A 277 -19.13 -14.73 -3.12
C ALA A 277 -19.72 -15.77 -2.15
N GLY A 278 -20.18 -16.88 -2.69
CA GLY A 278 -20.53 -18.03 -1.88
C GLY A 278 -19.27 -18.73 -1.39
N SER A 279 -18.98 -18.67 -0.09
CA SER A 279 -18.00 -19.55 0.54
C SER A 279 -18.57 -20.97 0.53
N GLY A 280 -18.08 -21.82 -0.37
CA GLY A 280 -18.28 -23.27 -0.28
C GLY A 280 -17.56 -23.80 0.97
N THR A 281 -18.25 -24.57 1.75
CA THR A 281 -17.79 -25.34 2.91
C THR A 281 -16.66 -26.28 2.56
#